data_e66ac3c44fc5598bc0262df7dcae2be8
#
_entry.id   e66ac3c44fc5598bc0262df7dcae2be8
#
_cell.length_a   1.000
_cell.length_b   1.000
_cell.length_c   1.000
_cell.angle_alpha   90.00
_cell.angle_beta   90.00
_cell.angle_gamma   90.00
#
_symmetry.space_group_name_H-M   'P 1'
#
loop_
_entity.id
_entity.type
_entity.pdbx_description
1 polymer ?
#
loop_
_entity_poly.entity_id
_entity_poly.type
_entity_poly.pdbx_seq_one_letter_code
_entity_poly.pdbx_strand_id
1 'polypeptide(L)'
;MTQDAPHDPIPHAASGQALPGAHIGKRLLAMLYDLFPVLSLWFLLGFLFALGYMLGGHGARENIQPWSLLQWLLWLCCWAITGAYATLSWRRGGQTLGMRPWRLRVVAADGPAPSWPTLWRRYAVATLSVAAGGLGFWWAWFDRDRLTWHDRAAGTRMVHERKPKR
;
A
#
# COMPACT_ATOMS: atom_id res chain seq x y z
N MET A 1 -24.56 -36.53 8.81
CA MET A 1 -25.26 -35.45 8.10
C MET A 1 -24.71 -34.14 8.63
N THR A 2 -23.62 -33.66 8.02
CA THR A 2 -22.98 -32.38 8.31
C THR A 2 -23.62 -31.37 7.37
N GLN A 3 -24.42 -30.44 7.92
CA GLN A 3 -24.96 -29.31 7.17
C GLN A 3 -23.83 -28.33 6.90
N ASP A 4 -23.45 -28.23 5.63
CA ASP A 4 -22.64 -27.13 5.14
C ASP A 4 -23.39 -25.82 5.39
N ALA A 5 -22.79 -24.96 6.23
CA ALA A 5 -23.27 -23.59 6.42
C ALA A 5 -23.17 -22.86 5.07
N PRO A 6 -24.24 -22.16 4.65
CA PRO A 6 -24.20 -21.40 3.41
C PRO A 6 -23.11 -20.32 3.52
N HIS A 7 -22.16 -20.39 2.61
CA HIS A 7 -21.18 -19.33 2.37
C HIS A 7 -21.99 -18.12 1.92
N ASP A 8 -22.18 -17.15 2.82
CA ASP A 8 -22.80 -15.88 2.45
C ASP A 8 -21.99 -15.27 1.31
N PRO A 9 -22.57 -15.07 0.13
CA PRO A 9 -21.88 -14.42 -0.96
C PRO A 9 -21.53 -12.99 -0.50
N ILE A 10 -20.28 -12.63 -0.68
CA ILE A 10 -19.82 -11.23 -0.56
C ILE A 10 -20.89 -10.39 -1.27
N PRO A 11 -21.44 -9.33 -0.64
CA PRO A 11 -22.46 -8.51 -1.27
C PRO A 11 -21.86 -7.97 -2.59
N HIS A 12 -22.14 -8.69 -3.67
CA HIS A 12 -21.93 -8.16 -4.99
C HIS A 12 -22.76 -6.88 -5.05
N ALA A 13 -22.16 -5.82 -5.59
CA ALA A 13 -22.80 -4.54 -5.84
C ALA A 13 -24.12 -4.72 -6.60
N ALA A 14 -25.14 -5.19 -5.90
CA ALA A 14 -26.52 -5.10 -6.31
C ALA A 14 -26.90 -3.62 -6.14
N SER A 15 -27.19 -2.99 -7.24
CA SER A 15 -27.53 -1.58 -7.42
C SER A 15 -26.31 -0.63 -7.44
N GLY A 16 -25.98 -0.12 -8.59
CA GLY A 16 -25.06 0.94 -9.02
C GLY A 16 -24.72 2.12 -8.10
N GLN A 17 -24.79 1.95 -6.80
CA GLN A 17 -24.36 2.91 -5.80
C GLN A 17 -22.84 2.70 -5.56
N ALA A 18 -22.06 3.59 -6.14
CA ALA A 18 -20.66 3.70 -5.86
C ALA A 18 -20.43 3.78 -4.34
N LEU A 19 -19.71 2.79 -3.77
CA LEU A 19 -19.37 2.80 -2.35
C LEU A 19 -18.65 4.12 -2.02
N PRO A 20 -19.06 4.86 -0.97
CA PRO A 20 -18.43 6.12 -0.64
C PRO A 20 -16.94 5.91 -0.37
N GLY A 21 -16.10 6.70 -1.04
CA GLY A 21 -14.65 6.67 -0.85
C GLY A 21 -14.28 6.95 0.61
N ALA A 22 -13.23 6.30 1.09
CA ALA A 22 -12.77 6.51 2.46
C ALA A 22 -12.30 7.96 2.66
N HIS A 23 -12.59 8.54 3.81
CA HIS A 23 -12.12 9.89 4.18
C HIS A 23 -10.59 9.99 4.14
N ILE A 24 -10.06 11.09 3.62
CA ILE A 24 -8.61 11.32 3.46
C ILE A 24 -7.88 11.20 4.80
N GLY A 25 -8.43 11.73 5.89
CA GLY A 25 -7.82 11.64 7.21
C GLY A 25 -7.54 10.19 7.65
N LYS A 26 -8.47 9.26 7.41
CA LYS A 26 -8.27 7.83 7.72
C LYS A 26 -7.20 7.21 6.82
N ARG A 27 -7.08 7.65 5.56
CA ARG A 27 -6.03 7.19 4.64
C ARG A 27 -4.65 7.64 5.11
N LEU A 28 -4.51 8.89 5.56
CA LEU A 28 -3.25 9.43 6.11
C LEU A 28 -2.87 8.72 7.42
N LEU A 29 -3.82 8.49 8.31
CA LEU A 29 -3.59 7.72 9.53
C LEU A 29 -3.15 6.27 9.22
N ALA A 30 -3.78 5.63 8.25
CA ALA A 30 -3.35 4.28 7.81
C ALA A 30 -1.91 4.28 7.29
N MET A 31 -1.53 5.29 6.48
CA MET A 31 -0.14 5.46 6.02
C MET A 31 0.83 5.68 7.17
N LEU A 32 0.46 6.48 8.17
CA LEU A 32 1.28 6.70 9.36
C LEU A 32 1.51 5.39 10.14
N TYR A 33 0.49 4.57 10.28
CA TYR A 33 0.61 3.24 10.90
C TYR A 33 1.45 2.27 10.06
N ASP A 34 1.39 2.36 8.74
CA ASP A 34 2.20 1.55 7.84
C ASP A 34 3.70 1.94 7.86
N LEU A 35 4.06 3.11 8.40
CA LEU A 35 5.46 3.47 8.62
C LEU A 35 6.19 2.46 9.51
N PHE A 36 5.54 1.91 10.54
CA PHE A 36 6.19 0.96 11.45
C PHE A 36 6.69 -0.29 10.73
N PRO A 37 5.85 -1.07 10.02
CA PRO A 37 6.34 -2.24 9.29
C PRO A 37 7.29 -1.87 8.15
N VAL A 38 7.09 -0.74 7.47
CA VAL A 38 7.98 -0.29 6.40
C VAL A 38 9.36 0.07 6.93
N LEU A 39 9.43 0.86 8.00
CA LEU A 39 10.71 1.22 8.64
C LEU A 39 11.44 -0.02 9.18
N SER A 40 10.70 -1.00 9.75
CA SER A 40 11.30 -2.26 10.19
C SER A 40 11.93 -3.03 9.04
N LEU A 41 11.25 -3.08 7.88
CA LEU A 41 11.78 -3.70 6.66
C LEU A 41 13.02 -2.96 6.14
N TRP A 42 13.00 -1.63 6.13
CA TRP A 42 14.14 -0.81 5.71
C TRP A 42 15.33 -0.97 6.64
N PHE A 43 15.08 -1.04 7.95
CA PHE A 43 16.12 -1.24 8.95
C PHE A 43 16.80 -2.60 8.76
N LEU A 44 16.01 -3.67 8.58
CA LEU A 44 16.52 -4.99 8.29
C LEU A 44 17.34 -5.01 6.99
N LEU A 45 16.82 -4.40 5.93
CA LEU A 45 17.50 -4.36 4.64
C LEU A 45 18.81 -3.55 4.73
N GLY A 46 18.78 -2.37 5.38
CA GLY A 46 19.95 -1.55 5.61
C GLY A 46 21.01 -2.29 6.42
N PHE A 47 20.60 -3.02 7.44
CA PHE A 47 21.50 -3.87 8.22
C PHE A 47 22.18 -4.95 7.36
N LEU A 48 21.41 -5.63 6.49
CA LEU A 48 21.95 -6.65 5.59
C LEU A 48 22.96 -6.04 4.58
N PHE A 49 22.67 -4.85 4.05
CA PHE A 49 23.58 -4.13 3.17
C PHE A 49 24.87 -3.71 3.91
N ALA A 50 24.75 -3.18 5.12
CA ALA A 50 25.90 -2.79 5.94
C ALA A 50 26.76 -4.01 6.30
N LEU A 51 26.14 -5.13 6.66
CA LEU A 51 26.83 -6.38 6.95
C LEU A 51 27.56 -6.89 5.72
N GLY A 52 26.90 -6.92 4.55
CA GLY A 52 27.53 -7.31 3.29
C GLY A 52 28.72 -6.42 2.91
N TYR A 53 28.58 -5.10 3.13
CA TYR A 53 29.66 -4.13 2.89
C TYR A 53 30.87 -4.39 3.80
N MET A 54 30.63 -4.65 5.08
CA MET A 54 31.68 -4.98 6.05
C MET A 54 32.38 -6.32 5.71
N LEU A 55 31.63 -7.35 5.35
CA LEU A 55 32.18 -8.65 4.95
C LEU A 55 32.95 -8.56 3.62
N GLY A 56 32.68 -7.56 2.79
CA GLY A 56 33.44 -7.23 1.58
C GLY A 56 34.81 -6.57 1.82
N GLY A 57 35.26 -6.48 3.08
CA GLY A 57 36.57 -5.97 3.44
C GLY A 57 36.62 -4.47 3.79
N HIS A 58 35.46 -3.80 3.90
CA HIS A 58 35.39 -2.40 4.30
C HIS A 58 35.35 -2.28 5.84
N GLY A 59 36.01 -1.26 6.37
CA GLY A 59 36.05 -1.03 7.81
C GLY A 59 34.66 -0.75 8.41
N ALA A 60 34.40 -1.18 9.65
CA ALA A 60 33.13 -0.94 10.34
C ALA A 60 32.75 0.55 10.52
N ARG A 61 33.72 1.46 10.31
CA ARG A 61 33.51 2.92 10.36
C ARG A 61 33.36 3.55 8.97
N GLU A 62 33.54 2.77 7.91
CA GLU A 62 33.35 3.24 6.54
C GLU A 62 31.86 3.20 6.18
N ASN A 63 31.34 4.34 5.79
CA ASN A 63 29.96 4.44 5.31
C ASN A 63 29.92 4.20 3.80
N ILE A 64 28.82 3.66 3.32
CA ILE A 64 28.51 3.60 1.89
C ILE A 64 28.59 5.03 1.34
N GLN A 65 29.44 5.24 0.34
CA GLN A 65 29.65 6.57 -0.24
C GLN A 65 28.34 7.14 -0.77
N PRO A 66 28.04 8.42 -0.48
CA PRO A 66 26.90 9.12 -1.06
C PRO A 66 26.93 9.05 -2.58
N TRP A 67 25.75 8.84 -3.19
CA TRP A 67 25.55 8.76 -4.64
C TRP A 67 26.25 7.57 -5.32
N SER A 68 26.81 6.62 -4.56
CA SER A 68 27.36 5.39 -5.10
C SER A 68 26.29 4.49 -5.70
N LEU A 69 26.68 3.59 -6.62
CA LEU A 69 25.79 2.58 -7.18
C LEU A 69 25.14 1.72 -6.08
N LEU A 70 25.90 1.39 -5.02
CA LEU A 70 25.41 0.60 -3.90
C LEU A 70 24.31 1.33 -3.14
N GLN A 71 24.42 2.65 -2.96
CA GLN A 71 23.38 3.44 -2.33
C GLN A 71 22.11 3.51 -3.18
N TRP A 72 22.25 3.69 -4.50
CA TRP A 72 21.10 3.65 -5.41
C TRP A 72 20.42 2.30 -5.41
N LEU A 73 21.20 1.23 -5.36
CA LEU A 73 20.66 -0.13 -5.24
C LEU A 73 19.88 -0.32 -3.93
N LEU A 74 20.43 0.16 -2.81
CA LEU A 74 19.74 0.13 -1.53
C LEU A 74 18.38 0.87 -1.59
N TRP A 75 18.36 2.06 -2.17
CA TRP A 75 17.10 2.82 -2.32
C TRP A 75 16.08 2.08 -3.21
N LEU A 76 16.55 1.52 -4.31
CA LEU A 76 15.70 0.70 -5.19
C LEU A 76 15.14 -0.52 -4.45
N CYS A 77 15.97 -1.20 -3.66
CA CYS A 77 15.54 -2.33 -2.84
C CYS A 77 14.52 -1.91 -1.76
N CYS A 78 14.74 -0.76 -1.10
CA CYS A 78 13.78 -0.20 -0.15
C CYS A 78 12.44 0.11 -0.80
N TRP A 79 12.46 0.70 -1.99
CA TRP A 79 11.26 0.97 -2.77
C TRP A 79 10.56 -0.32 -3.20
N ALA A 80 11.29 -1.30 -3.69
CA ALA A 80 10.75 -2.58 -4.15
C ALA A 80 10.14 -3.40 -3.00
N ILE A 81 10.79 -3.46 -1.84
CA ILE A 81 10.28 -4.21 -0.68
C ILE A 81 9.04 -3.55 -0.09
N THR A 82 8.97 -2.21 -0.09
CA THR A 82 7.77 -1.47 0.31
C THR A 82 6.62 -1.74 -0.65
N GLY A 83 6.89 -1.74 -1.95
CA GLY A 83 5.92 -2.08 -2.99
C GLY A 83 5.43 -3.53 -2.88
N ALA A 84 6.33 -4.46 -2.62
CA ALA A 84 5.99 -5.86 -2.40
C ALA A 84 5.10 -6.03 -1.15
N TYR A 85 5.44 -5.38 -0.03
CA TYR A 85 4.62 -5.36 1.18
C TYR A 85 3.21 -4.83 0.91
N ALA A 86 3.09 -3.67 0.26
CA ALA A 86 1.82 -3.04 -0.02
C ALA A 86 0.98 -3.86 -1.00
N THR A 87 1.54 -4.25 -2.15
CA THR A 87 0.82 -4.98 -3.20
C THR A 87 0.40 -6.37 -2.74
N LEU A 88 1.27 -7.09 -2.01
CA LEU A 88 0.95 -8.39 -1.43
C LEU A 88 -0.19 -8.31 -0.41
N SER A 89 -0.14 -7.29 0.45
CA SER A 89 -1.16 -7.02 1.46
C SER A 89 -2.51 -6.70 0.81
N TRP A 90 -2.53 -5.84 -0.20
CA TRP A 90 -3.75 -5.52 -0.95
C TRP A 90 -4.27 -6.72 -1.75
N ARG A 91 -3.39 -7.55 -2.32
CA ARG A 91 -3.79 -8.73 -3.10
C ARG A 91 -4.40 -9.82 -2.23
N ARG A 92 -3.83 -10.09 -1.05
CA ARG A 92 -4.28 -11.17 -0.15
C ARG A 92 -5.49 -10.80 0.70
N GLY A 93 -5.54 -9.56 1.20
CA GLY A 93 -6.57 -9.14 2.15
C GLY A 93 -7.24 -7.80 1.82
N GLY A 94 -6.84 -7.14 0.74
CA GLY A 94 -7.31 -5.79 0.42
C GLY A 94 -6.80 -4.71 1.37
N GLN A 95 -6.02 -5.07 2.40
CA GLN A 95 -5.63 -4.19 3.50
C GLN A 95 -4.17 -4.38 3.87
N THR A 96 -3.44 -3.28 4.11
CA THR A 96 -2.17 -3.29 4.82
C THR A 96 -2.38 -3.37 6.34
N LEU A 97 -1.30 -3.56 7.10
CA LEU A 97 -1.38 -3.57 8.56
C LEU A 97 -1.92 -2.24 9.10
N GLY A 98 -1.47 -1.11 8.53
CA GLY A 98 -1.93 0.22 8.92
C GLY A 98 -3.38 0.52 8.54
N MET A 99 -3.94 -0.16 7.54
CA MET A 99 -5.33 0.01 7.11
C MET A 99 -6.34 -0.72 8.02
N ARG A 100 -5.93 -1.78 8.71
CA ARG A 100 -6.82 -2.64 9.53
C ARG A 100 -7.55 -1.90 10.64
N PRO A 101 -6.90 -1.05 11.48
CA PRO A 101 -7.57 -0.32 12.54
C PRO A 101 -8.68 0.60 12.00
N TRP A 102 -8.48 1.13 10.80
CA TRP A 102 -9.38 2.07 10.15
C TRP A 102 -10.42 1.38 9.26
N ARG A 103 -10.40 0.03 9.17
CA ARG A 103 -11.29 -0.77 8.32
C ARG A 103 -11.31 -0.29 6.87
N LEU A 104 -10.15 0.08 6.37
CA LEU A 104 -9.97 0.49 4.99
C LEU A 104 -9.62 -0.72 4.13
N ARG A 105 -10.22 -0.79 2.93
CA ARG A 105 -9.91 -1.85 1.97
C ARG A 105 -9.77 -1.28 0.57
N VAL A 106 -8.81 -1.80 -0.18
CA VAL A 106 -8.64 -1.52 -1.60
C VAL A 106 -9.44 -2.54 -2.40
N VAL A 107 -10.31 -2.06 -3.26
CA VAL A 107 -11.14 -2.87 -4.16
C VAL A 107 -10.97 -2.38 -5.59
N ALA A 108 -11.22 -3.24 -6.57
CA ALA A 108 -11.33 -2.81 -7.96
C ALA A 108 -12.61 -1.96 -8.15
N ALA A 109 -12.59 -1.00 -9.07
CA ALA A 109 -13.74 -0.18 -9.35
C ALA A 109 -14.90 -0.99 -9.96
N ASP A 110 -14.56 -1.95 -10.82
CA ASP A 110 -15.50 -2.63 -11.72
C ASP A 110 -15.48 -4.16 -11.61
N GLY A 111 -15.09 -4.73 -10.46
CA GLY A 111 -15.13 -6.20 -10.43
C GLY A 111 -14.26 -6.90 -9.39
N PRO A 112 -13.70 -8.06 -9.75
CA PRO A 112 -12.96 -8.91 -8.83
C PRO A 112 -11.72 -8.22 -8.25
N ALA A 113 -11.06 -8.88 -7.29
CA ALA A 113 -9.87 -8.36 -6.64
C ALA A 113 -8.84 -7.81 -7.65
N PRO A 114 -8.22 -6.64 -7.39
CA PRO A 114 -7.29 -6.00 -8.33
C PRO A 114 -6.15 -6.94 -8.74
N SER A 115 -5.73 -6.90 -10.00
CA SER A 115 -4.61 -7.69 -10.52
C SER A 115 -3.26 -7.18 -10.01
N TRP A 116 -2.21 -8.01 -10.09
CA TRP A 116 -0.85 -7.59 -9.70
C TRP A 116 -0.35 -6.34 -10.45
N PRO A 117 -0.47 -6.24 -11.79
CA PRO A 117 -0.07 -5.03 -12.52
C PRO A 117 -0.84 -3.79 -12.06
N THR A 118 -2.13 -3.92 -11.79
CA THR A 118 -2.97 -2.84 -11.26
C THR A 118 -2.45 -2.33 -9.91
N LEU A 119 -2.10 -3.24 -9.01
CA LEU A 119 -1.60 -2.90 -7.68
C LEU A 119 -0.21 -2.25 -7.74
N TRP A 120 0.70 -2.75 -8.59
CA TRP A 120 2.00 -2.13 -8.81
C TRP A 120 1.88 -0.73 -9.44
N ARG A 121 0.98 -0.56 -10.42
CA ARG A 121 0.67 0.77 -10.99
C ARG A 121 0.14 1.72 -9.91
N ARG A 122 -0.76 1.23 -9.04
CA ARG A 122 -1.25 1.97 -7.89
C ARG A 122 -0.10 2.43 -6.99
N TYR A 123 0.81 1.53 -6.64
CA TYR A 123 1.96 1.83 -5.78
C TYR A 123 2.90 2.85 -6.43
N ALA A 124 3.24 2.67 -7.71
CA ALA A 124 4.12 3.58 -8.45
C ALA A 124 3.54 5.01 -8.49
N VAL A 125 2.25 5.15 -8.84
CA VAL A 125 1.60 6.47 -8.85
C VAL A 125 1.46 7.06 -7.45
N ALA A 126 1.24 6.23 -6.42
CA ALA A 126 1.25 6.70 -5.03
C ALA A 126 2.64 7.21 -4.62
N THR A 127 3.72 6.54 -5.02
CA THR A 127 5.10 7.01 -4.79
C THR A 127 5.33 8.37 -5.45
N LEU A 128 4.95 8.54 -6.72
CA LEU A 128 5.04 9.83 -7.41
C LEU A 128 4.23 10.91 -6.72
N SER A 129 3.03 10.57 -6.24
CA SER A 129 2.19 11.50 -5.49
C SER A 129 2.85 11.96 -4.19
N VAL A 130 3.48 11.05 -3.45
CA VAL A 130 4.21 11.38 -2.22
C VAL A 130 5.44 12.23 -2.55
N ALA A 131 6.21 11.88 -3.59
CA ALA A 131 7.36 12.66 -4.05
C ALA A 131 6.98 14.08 -4.48
N ALA A 132 5.76 14.27 -5.01
CA ALA A 132 5.19 15.58 -5.33
C ALA A 132 4.53 16.26 -4.11
N GLY A 133 4.98 15.98 -2.89
CA GLY A 133 4.42 16.59 -1.68
C GLY A 133 3.00 16.12 -1.31
N GLY A 134 2.58 14.96 -1.79
CA GLY A 134 1.26 14.41 -1.52
C GLY A 134 0.12 14.98 -2.37
N LEU A 135 0.42 15.72 -3.44
CA LEU A 135 -0.59 16.37 -4.29
C LEU A 135 -1.69 15.41 -4.75
N GLY A 136 -1.36 14.17 -5.07
CA GLY A 136 -2.35 13.19 -5.49
C GLY A 136 -3.31 12.74 -4.37
N PHE A 137 -2.93 12.92 -3.11
CA PHE A 137 -3.84 12.71 -1.97
C PHE A 137 -4.74 13.93 -1.77
N TRP A 138 -4.16 15.14 -1.84
CA TRP A 138 -4.91 16.39 -1.73
C TRP A 138 -5.93 16.56 -2.85
N TRP A 139 -5.64 16.04 -4.05
CA TRP A 139 -6.56 16.01 -5.17
C TRP A 139 -7.92 15.42 -4.83
N ALA A 140 -7.97 14.40 -3.98
CA ALA A 140 -9.22 13.76 -3.57
C ALA A 140 -10.17 14.68 -2.78
N TRP A 141 -9.74 15.86 -2.31
CA TRP A 141 -10.64 16.88 -1.72
C TRP A 141 -11.46 17.61 -2.78
N PHE A 142 -10.88 17.80 -3.95
CA PHE A 142 -11.50 18.51 -5.06
C PHE A 142 -12.24 17.57 -6.02
N ASP A 143 -11.93 16.28 -5.94
CA ASP A 143 -12.50 15.25 -6.80
C ASP A 143 -13.93 14.88 -6.36
N ARG A 144 -14.87 14.85 -7.32
CA ARG A 144 -16.28 14.51 -7.06
C ARG A 144 -16.45 13.11 -6.44
N ASP A 145 -15.63 12.14 -6.88
CA ASP A 145 -15.64 10.76 -6.41
C ASP A 145 -14.72 10.51 -5.23
N ARG A 146 -14.02 11.55 -4.75
CA ARG A 146 -13.01 11.49 -3.68
C ARG A 146 -11.89 10.48 -3.96
N LEU A 147 -11.54 10.32 -5.25
CA LEU A 147 -10.47 9.45 -5.70
C LEU A 147 -9.14 10.19 -5.71
N THR A 148 -8.10 9.52 -5.24
CA THR A 148 -6.72 9.99 -5.37
C THR A 148 -6.17 9.69 -6.76
N TRP A 149 -5.04 10.30 -7.14
CA TRP A 149 -4.40 10.02 -8.42
C TRP A 149 -4.12 8.53 -8.63
N HIS A 150 -3.62 7.85 -7.61
CA HIS A 150 -3.33 6.43 -7.69
C HIS A 150 -4.61 5.56 -7.71
N ASP A 151 -5.71 6.01 -7.11
CA ASP A 151 -7.01 5.34 -7.25
C ASP A 151 -7.48 5.39 -8.71
N ARG A 152 -7.45 6.58 -9.32
CA ARG A 152 -7.84 6.77 -10.73
C ARG A 152 -6.93 6.04 -11.70
N ALA A 153 -5.61 6.21 -11.54
CA ALA A 153 -4.63 5.58 -12.42
C ALA A 153 -4.75 4.05 -12.40
N ALA A 154 -5.07 3.46 -11.26
CA ALA A 154 -5.15 2.01 -11.12
C ALA A 154 -6.56 1.43 -11.34
N GLY A 155 -7.60 2.25 -11.53
CA GLY A 155 -8.98 1.76 -11.57
C GLY A 155 -9.37 1.04 -10.28
N THR A 156 -8.88 1.54 -9.15
CA THR A 156 -9.15 0.98 -7.82
C THR A 156 -9.81 2.01 -6.94
N ARG A 157 -10.39 1.58 -5.85
CA ARG A 157 -11.03 2.45 -4.87
C ARG A 157 -10.72 2.00 -3.46
N MET A 158 -10.51 2.94 -2.55
CA MET A 158 -10.40 2.65 -1.13
C MET A 158 -11.74 2.86 -0.45
N VAL A 159 -12.28 1.80 0.12
CA VAL A 159 -13.59 1.79 0.77
C VAL A 159 -13.47 1.54 2.27
N HIS A 160 -14.50 1.94 3.02
CA HIS A 160 -14.61 1.67 4.45
C HIS A 160 -15.53 0.46 4.66
N GLU A 161 -15.01 -0.61 5.28
CA GLU A 161 -15.81 -1.78 5.65
C GLU A 161 -16.80 -1.43 6.75
N ARG A 162 -18.07 -1.71 6.51
CA ARG A 162 -19.12 -1.60 7.58
C ARG A 162 -18.91 -2.71 8.60
N LYS A 163 -19.24 -2.40 9.88
CA LYS A 163 -19.35 -3.44 10.92
C LYS A 163 -20.41 -4.43 10.51
N PRO A 164 -20.16 -5.76 10.56
CA PRO A 164 -21.26 -6.71 10.48
C PRO A 164 -22.29 -6.35 11.57
N LYS A 165 -23.55 -6.22 11.20
CA LYS A 165 -24.63 -6.10 12.19
C LYS A 165 -24.63 -7.40 12.99
N ARG A 166 -24.35 -7.32 14.28
CA ARG A 166 -24.60 -8.41 15.22
C ARG A 166 -26.09 -8.58 15.42
#